data_204ee7ad8ed6638efc0c7d2275be55b9
#
_entry.id   204ee7ad8ed6638efc0c7d2275be55b9
#
_cell.length_a   1.000
_cell.length_b   1.000
_cell.length_c   1.000
_cell.angle_alpha   90.00
_cell.angle_beta   90.00
_cell.angle_gamma   90.00
#
_symmetry.space_group_name_H-M   'P 1'
#
loop_
_entity.id
_entity.type
_entity.pdbx_description
1 polymer ?
#
loop_
_entity_poly.entity_id
_entity_poly.type
_entity_poly.pdbx_seq_one_letter_code
_entity_poly.pdbx_strand_id
1 'polypeptide(L)'
;MVYVDESGFSKHQPRTHGYSVKGKRCYGKHNWGEKGSTNVIGALLAGALLTVSLFETTINTDIFTAWIKQDLVPKLPQSSVVIMDNAAFHKNQSVKKALEQAGHILLFLPPYSPDLNEIEHKWGEAKSKRRKTQISILDLFPLPCL
;
A
#
# COMPACT_ATOMS: atom_id res chain seq x y z
N MET A 1 4.18 -2.36 -17.49
CA MET A 1 3.46 -1.34 -16.73
C MET A 1 3.58 -1.60 -15.25
N VAL A 2 3.89 -0.59 -14.48
CA VAL A 2 4.04 -0.67 -13.03
C VAL A 2 3.00 0.23 -12.38
N TYR A 3 2.15 -0.34 -11.55
CA TYR A 3 1.11 0.41 -10.83
C TYR A 3 1.61 0.74 -9.43
N VAL A 4 1.52 2.00 -9.04
CA VAL A 4 1.98 2.50 -7.74
C VAL A 4 0.82 3.13 -6.99
N ASP A 5 0.69 2.80 -5.71
CA ASP A 5 -0.35 3.36 -4.86
C ASP A 5 0.00 3.21 -3.38
N GLU A 6 -0.74 3.92 -2.54
CA GLU A 6 -0.70 3.81 -1.10
C GLU A 6 -1.98 3.17 -0.57
N SER A 7 -1.87 2.53 0.58
CA SER A 7 -3.03 2.04 1.31
C SER A 7 -2.79 2.15 2.82
N GLY A 8 -3.85 2.41 3.57
CA GLY A 8 -3.83 2.41 5.01
C GLY A 8 -4.32 1.09 5.58
N PHE A 9 -3.60 0.57 6.57
CA PHE A 9 -3.99 -0.62 7.31
C PHE A 9 -4.17 -0.26 8.77
N SER A 10 -5.37 -0.47 9.32
CA SER A 10 -5.62 -0.23 10.73
C SER A 10 -4.75 -1.14 11.59
N LYS A 11 -4.12 -0.59 12.61
CA LYS A 11 -3.40 -1.39 13.61
C LYS A 11 -4.36 -2.24 14.42
N HIS A 12 -5.56 -1.71 14.67
CA HIS A 12 -6.61 -2.41 15.37
C HIS A 12 -7.53 -3.11 14.36
N GLN A 13 -7.68 -4.41 14.51
CA GLN A 13 -8.59 -5.18 13.69
C GLN A 13 -9.54 -5.96 14.59
N PRO A 14 -10.77 -5.42 14.80
CA PRO A 14 -11.75 -6.11 15.62
C PRO A 14 -12.14 -7.45 15.00
N ARG A 15 -12.31 -8.46 15.82
CA ARG A 15 -12.89 -9.72 15.37
C ARG A 15 -14.32 -9.44 14.92
N THR A 16 -14.67 -9.86 13.69
CA THR A 16 -16.02 -9.75 13.18
C THR A 16 -16.95 -10.79 13.81
N HIS A 17 -16.38 -11.90 14.31
CA HIS A 17 -17.12 -13.01 14.91
C HIS A 17 -16.41 -13.47 16.16
N GLY A 18 -17.18 -13.70 17.24
CA GLY A 18 -16.69 -14.28 18.47
C GLY A 18 -17.62 -15.40 18.93
N TYR A 19 -17.11 -16.27 19.79
CA TYR A 19 -17.90 -17.36 20.37
C TYR A 19 -18.25 -17.04 21.82
N SER A 20 -19.53 -17.20 22.19
CA SER A 20 -19.99 -17.09 23.57
C SER A 20 -21.07 -18.14 23.85
N VAL A 21 -21.39 -18.33 25.12
CA VAL A 21 -22.50 -19.20 25.50
C VAL A 21 -23.79 -18.65 24.91
N LYS A 22 -24.63 -19.53 24.35
CA LYS A 22 -25.91 -19.16 23.74
C LYS A 22 -26.74 -18.27 24.68
N GLY A 23 -27.17 -17.11 24.15
CA GLY A 23 -27.96 -16.13 24.91
C GLY A 23 -27.12 -15.08 25.65
N LYS A 24 -25.79 -15.14 25.60
CA LYS A 24 -24.92 -14.13 26.19
C LYS A 24 -24.19 -13.34 25.12
N ARG A 25 -23.90 -12.06 25.43
CA ARG A 25 -23.11 -11.20 24.53
C ARG A 25 -21.68 -11.73 24.41
N CYS A 26 -21.18 -11.72 23.19
CA CYS A 26 -19.76 -11.95 22.91
C CYS A 26 -19.00 -10.65 23.07
N TYR A 27 -18.04 -10.60 23.98
CA TYR A 27 -17.17 -9.44 24.17
C TYR A 27 -15.82 -9.72 23.54
N GLY A 28 -15.43 -8.89 22.56
CA GLY A 28 -14.08 -8.88 22.04
C GLY A 28 -13.17 -8.07 22.95
N LYS A 29 -11.91 -8.48 23.08
CA LYS A 29 -10.90 -7.65 23.74
C LYS A 29 -10.60 -6.45 22.84
N HIS A 30 -10.89 -5.26 23.33
CA HIS A 30 -10.48 -4.02 22.71
C HIS A 30 -9.08 -3.66 23.23
N ASN A 31 -8.12 -3.60 22.32
CA ASN A 31 -6.80 -3.09 22.64
C ASN A 31 -6.79 -1.57 22.41
N TRP A 32 -7.16 -0.81 23.44
CA TRP A 32 -7.25 0.64 23.37
C TRP A 32 -5.92 1.35 23.14
N GLY A 33 -4.78 0.64 23.29
CA GLY A 33 -3.45 1.17 23.07
C GLY A 33 -2.98 1.17 21.61
N GLU A 34 -3.63 0.41 20.75
CA GLU A 34 -3.27 0.29 19.33
C GLU A 34 -4.16 1.16 18.44
N LYS A 35 -4.17 2.46 18.70
CA LYS A 35 -4.83 3.43 17.82
C LYS A 35 -3.89 3.82 16.69
N GLY A 36 -4.45 3.97 15.50
CA GLY A 36 -3.73 4.43 14.33
C GLY A 36 -3.72 3.42 13.19
N SER A 37 -2.99 3.77 12.16
CA SER A 37 -2.85 2.95 10.97
C SER A 37 -1.40 2.90 10.54
N THR A 38 -1.02 1.80 9.90
CA THR A 38 0.23 1.69 9.16
C THR A 38 -0.08 2.03 7.71
N ASN A 39 0.67 2.96 7.15
CA ASN A 39 0.55 3.32 5.75
C ASN A 39 1.55 2.51 4.92
N VAL A 40 1.11 2.08 3.76
CA VAL A 40 1.88 1.22 2.87
C VAL A 40 1.97 1.89 1.51
N ILE A 41 3.18 1.96 0.96
CA ILE A 41 3.38 2.29 -0.45
C ILE A 41 3.85 1.04 -1.15
N GLY A 42 3.27 0.74 -2.30
CA GLY A 42 3.66 -0.44 -3.07
C GLY A 42 3.67 -0.18 -4.56
N ALA A 43 4.36 -1.07 -5.26
CA ALA A 43 4.40 -1.11 -6.71
C ALA A 43 4.08 -2.52 -7.18
N LEU A 44 3.20 -2.63 -8.17
CA LEU A 44 2.76 -3.89 -8.77
C LEU A 44 3.31 -4.02 -10.18
N LEU A 45 3.98 -5.13 -10.46
CA LEU A 45 4.47 -5.47 -11.79
C LEU A 45 4.01 -6.88 -12.16
N ALA A 46 3.30 -6.99 -13.28
CA ALA A 46 2.84 -8.28 -13.82
C ALA A 46 2.08 -9.15 -12.79
N GLY A 47 1.20 -8.53 -12.02
CA GLY A 47 0.38 -9.21 -11.02
C GLY A 47 1.06 -9.52 -9.69
N ALA A 48 2.33 -9.20 -9.54
CA ALA A 48 3.09 -9.41 -8.31
C ALA A 48 3.63 -8.10 -7.75
N LEU A 49 3.72 -7.97 -6.43
CA LEU A 49 4.30 -6.80 -5.79
C LEU A 49 5.81 -6.75 -6.04
N LEU A 50 6.25 -5.71 -6.73
CA LEU A 50 7.67 -5.45 -6.99
C LEU A 50 8.37 -4.97 -5.72
N THR A 51 7.74 -4.06 -4.99
CA THR A 51 8.23 -3.54 -3.72
C THR A 51 7.08 -3.04 -2.87
N VAL A 52 7.25 -3.13 -1.56
CA VAL A 52 6.30 -2.63 -0.56
C VAL A 52 7.09 -2.03 0.59
N SER A 53 6.70 -0.86 1.04
CA SER A 53 7.30 -0.21 2.21
C SER A 53 6.23 0.22 3.20
N LEU A 54 6.51 0.03 4.48
CA LEU A 54 5.60 0.32 5.58
C LEU A 54 6.03 1.60 6.30
N PHE A 55 5.06 2.46 6.60
CA PHE A 55 5.29 3.73 7.28
C PHE A 55 4.34 3.89 8.46
N GLU A 56 4.89 4.23 9.63
CA GLU A 56 4.10 4.51 10.83
C GLU A 56 3.51 5.93 10.85
N THR A 57 3.91 6.77 9.90
CA THR A 57 3.46 8.14 9.77
C THR A 57 2.58 8.32 8.54
N THR A 58 1.88 9.45 8.49
CA THR A 58 1.15 9.85 7.29
C THR A 58 2.13 10.07 6.14
N ILE A 59 1.81 9.51 4.97
CA ILE A 59 2.62 9.70 3.78
C ILE A 59 2.36 11.08 3.20
N ASN A 60 3.43 11.86 3.09
CA ASN A 60 3.38 13.18 2.46
C ASN A 60 4.22 13.19 1.17
N THR A 61 4.28 14.35 0.53
CA THR A 61 5.04 14.54 -0.71
C THR A 61 6.52 14.17 -0.54
N ASP A 62 7.14 14.56 0.56
CA ASP A 62 8.57 14.31 0.79
C ASP A 62 8.86 12.82 0.98
N ILE A 63 8.03 12.14 1.75
CA ILE A 63 8.16 10.69 1.97
C ILE A 63 7.95 9.94 0.66
N PHE A 64 6.92 10.29 -0.09
CA PHE A 64 6.62 9.66 -1.37
C PHE A 64 7.75 9.87 -2.38
N THR A 65 8.25 11.10 -2.50
CA THR A 65 9.36 11.42 -3.40
C THR A 65 10.63 10.64 -3.02
N ALA A 66 10.96 10.57 -1.73
CA ALA A 66 12.11 9.81 -1.26
C ALA A 66 11.96 8.32 -1.57
N TRP A 67 10.76 7.76 -1.38
CA TRP A 67 10.47 6.36 -1.70
C TRP A 67 10.66 6.07 -3.19
N ILE A 68 10.16 6.95 -4.06
CA ILE A 68 10.35 6.82 -5.51
C ILE A 68 11.83 6.76 -5.87
N LYS A 69 12.62 7.69 -5.34
CA LYS A 69 14.05 7.80 -5.67
C LYS A 69 14.89 6.68 -5.09
N GLN A 70 14.63 6.28 -3.84
CA GLN A 70 15.49 5.39 -3.07
C GLN A 70 15.08 3.93 -3.19
N ASP A 71 13.81 3.64 -3.33
CA ASP A 71 13.29 2.27 -3.33
C ASP A 71 12.76 1.82 -4.69
N LEU A 72 11.89 2.60 -5.32
CA LEU A 72 11.24 2.18 -6.56
C LEU A 72 12.18 2.22 -7.76
N VAL A 73 12.82 3.36 -8.03
CA VAL A 73 13.66 3.54 -9.23
C VAL A 73 14.75 2.47 -9.34
N PRO A 74 15.49 2.13 -8.27
CA PRO A 74 16.51 1.07 -8.37
C PRO A 74 15.96 -0.32 -8.73
N LYS A 75 14.68 -0.57 -8.49
CA LYS A 75 14.03 -1.86 -8.72
C LYS A 75 13.25 -1.94 -10.04
N LEU A 76 13.01 -0.80 -10.69
CA LEU A 76 12.24 -0.76 -11.93
C LEU A 76 13.03 -1.41 -13.09
N PRO A 77 12.35 -2.26 -13.91
CA PRO A 77 12.90 -2.69 -15.19
C PRO A 77 13.14 -1.48 -16.11
N GLN A 78 14.04 -1.64 -17.07
CA GLN A 78 14.33 -0.59 -18.05
C GLN A 78 13.07 -0.20 -18.82
N SER A 79 12.93 1.10 -19.06
CA SER A 79 11.83 1.66 -19.88
C SER A 79 10.45 1.27 -19.35
N SER A 80 10.26 1.36 -18.02
CA SER A 80 8.97 1.10 -17.40
C SER A 80 7.99 2.25 -17.60
N VAL A 81 6.70 1.91 -17.71
CA VAL A 81 5.60 2.86 -17.62
C VAL A 81 5.04 2.78 -16.21
N VAL A 82 5.18 3.83 -15.44
CA VAL A 82 4.72 3.92 -14.05
C VAL A 82 3.35 4.61 -14.02
N ILE A 83 2.37 3.94 -13.47
CA ILE A 83 0.98 4.40 -13.44
C ILE A 83 0.59 4.70 -12.00
N MET A 84 0.10 5.90 -11.76
CA MET A 84 -0.34 6.39 -10.45
C MET A 84 -1.74 6.97 -10.55
N ASP A 85 -2.44 7.05 -9.43
CA ASP A 85 -3.68 7.80 -9.36
C ASP A 85 -3.40 9.32 -9.42
N ASN A 86 -4.46 10.10 -9.49
CA ASN A 86 -4.39 11.56 -9.66
C ASN A 86 -4.30 12.32 -8.33
N ALA A 87 -3.71 11.73 -7.28
CA ALA A 87 -3.53 12.41 -6.01
C ALA A 87 -2.54 13.58 -6.12
N ALA A 88 -2.82 14.65 -5.38
CA ALA A 88 -2.04 15.90 -5.49
C ALA A 88 -0.54 15.69 -5.21
N PHE A 89 -0.19 14.87 -4.24
CA PHE A 89 1.22 14.64 -3.91
C PHE A 89 1.96 13.74 -4.91
N HIS A 90 1.23 12.99 -5.75
CA HIS A 90 1.82 12.24 -6.87
C HIS A 90 2.25 13.15 -8.02
N LYS A 91 1.64 14.31 -8.16
CA LYS A 91 1.91 15.26 -9.26
C LYS A 91 3.13 16.15 -9.03
N ASN A 92 3.97 15.79 -8.09
CA ASN A 92 5.18 16.54 -7.78
C ASN A 92 6.19 16.46 -8.93
N GLN A 93 6.76 17.59 -9.29
CA GLN A 93 7.79 17.68 -10.32
C GLN A 93 9.03 16.84 -10.00
N SER A 94 9.38 16.72 -8.73
CA SER A 94 10.51 15.88 -8.30
C SER A 94 10.30 14.39 -8.61
N VAL A 95 9.09 13.89 -8.44
CA VAL A 95 8.73 12.51 -8.81
C VAL A 95 8.83 12.32 -10.32
N LYS A 96 8.23 13.23 -11.08
CA LYS A 96 8.27 13.17 -12.54
C LYS A 96 9.70 13.20 -13.07
N LYS A 97 10.52 14.15 -12.60
CA LYS A 97 11.92 14.25 -12.98
C LYS A 97 12.73 13.01 -12.64
N ALA A 98 12.53 12.46 -11.44
CA ALA A 98 13.25 11.25 -11.01
C ALA A 98 12.96 10.06 -11.92
N LEU A 99 11.71 9.86 -12.30
CA LEU A 99 11.30 8.79 -13.20
C LEU A 99 11.79 9.03 -14.64
N GLU A 100 11.65 10.24 -15.16
CA GLU A 100 12.10 10.58 -16.52
C GLU A 100 13.61 10.48 -16.65
N GLN A 101 14.39 10.95 -15.68
CA GLN A 101 15.86 10.85 -15.68
C GLN A 101 16.35 9.41 -15.64
N ALA A 102 15.58 8.52 -15.02
CA ALA A 102 15.87 7.09 -15.00
C ALA A 102 15.39 6.35 -16.25
N GLY A 103 14.79 7.05 -17.21
CA GLY A 103 14.35 6.45 -18.47
C GLY A 103 12.94 5.88 -18.46
N HIS A 104 12.11 6.26 -17.47
CA HIS A 104 10.75 5.76 -17.33
C HIS A 104 9.72 6.81 -17.74
N ILE A 105 8.50 6.36 -18.02
CA ILE A 105 7.36 7.20 -18.35
C ILE A 105 6.39 7.20 -17.18
N LEU A 106 5.92 8.38 -16.75
CA LEU A 106 4.91 8.53 -15.74
C LEU A 106 3.55 8.84 -16.36
N LEU A 107 2.54 8.05 -16.03
CA LEU A 107 1.16 8.27 -16.42
C LEU A 107 0.26 8.37 -15.19
N PHE A 108 -0.70 9.28 -15.25
CA PHE A 108 -1.72 9.42 -14.22
C PHE A 108 -3.04 8.84 -14.71
N LEU A 109 -3.72 8.11 -13.83
CA LEU A 109 -5.06 7.62 -14.08
C LEU A 109 -6.07 8.79 -14.10
N PRO A 110 -7.19 8.64 -14.84
CA PRO A 110 -8.26 9.63 -14.79
C PRO A 110 -8.79 9.80 -13.35
N PRO A 111 -9.32 10.97 -13.00
CA PRO A 111 -9.95 11.16 -11.68
C PRO A 111 -11.06 10.13 -11.43
N TYR A 112 -11.18 9.69 -10.17
CA TYR A 112 -12.23 8.76 -9.73
C TYR A 112 -12.24 7.41 -10.45
N SER A 113 -11.07 6.88 -10.80
CA SER A 113 -10.96 5.61 -11.54
C SER A 113 -10.10 4.57 -10.80
N PRO A 114 -10.45 4.22 -9.54
CA PRO A 114 -9.65 3.24 -8.79
C PRO A 114 -9.67 1.84 -9.40
N ASP A 115 -10.72 1.51 -10.15
CA ASP A 115 -10.87 0.24 -10.85
C ASP A 115 -9.83 0.04 -11.97
N LEU A 116 -9.24 1.12 -12.47
CA LEU A 116 -8.16 1.09 -13.46
C LEU A 116 -6.78 0.88 -12.83
N ASN A 117 -6.66 0.95 -11.52
CA ASN A 117 -5.42 0.73 -10.81
C ASN A 117 -5.35 -0.71 -10.29
N GLU A 118 -4.59 -1.55 -10.97
CA GLU A 118 -4.51 -2.98 -10.66
C GLU A 118 -4.01 -3.27 -9.24
N ILE A 119 -3.22 -2.40 -8.64
CA ILE A 119 -2.72 -2.60 -7.28
C ILE A 119 -3.84 -2.53 -6.23
N GLU A 120 -4.96 -1.89 -6.53
CA GLU A 120 -6.12 -1.86 -5.63
C GLU A 120 -6.66 -3.26 -5.34
N HIS A 121 -6.61 -4.16 -6.30
CA HIS A 121 -6.98 -5.56 -6.09
C HIS A 121 -6.05 -6.23 -5.08
N LYS A 122 -4.76 -5.94 -5.14
CA LYS A 122 -3.78 -6.46 -4.16
C LYS A 122 -4.03 -5.94 -2.77
N TRP A 123 -4.36 -4.67 -2.63
CA TRP A 123 -4.75 -4.11 -1.34
C TRP A 123 -6.00 -4.78 -0.79
N GLY A 124 -6.99 -5.02 -1.64
CA GLY A 124 -8.21 -5.74 -1.27
C GLY A 124 -7.94 -7.17 -0.81
N GLU A 125 -7.11 -7.91 -1.54
CA GLU A 125 -6.69 -9.27 -1.17
C GLU A 125 -5.94 -9.28 0.17
N ALA A 126 -5.01 -8.35 0.36
CA ALA A 126 -4.23 -8.23 1.58
C ALA A 126 -5.12 -7.93 2.80
N LYS A 127 -6.04 -6.98 2.66
CA LYS A 127 -6.98 -6.62 3.72
C LYS A 127 -7.92 -7.78 4.05
N SER A 128 -8.40 -8.49 3.04
CA SER A 128 -9.25 -9.66 3.22
C SER A 128 -8.51 -10.79 3.94
N LYS A 129 -7.29 -11.10 3.52
CA LYS A 129 -6.44 -12.10 4.16
C LYS A 129 -6.19 -11.75 5.63
N ARG A 130 -5.88 -10.49 5.91
CA ARG A 130 -5.63 -10.03 7.28
C ARG A 130 -6.87 -10.16 8.16
N ARG A 131 -8.06 -9.83 7.65
CA ARG A 131 -9.32 -10.03 8.38
C ARG A 131 -9.59 -11.48 8.72
N LYS A 132 -9.30 -12.39 7.80
CA LYS A 132 -9.54 -13.83 7.99
C LYS A 132 -8.53 -14.48 8.93
N THR A 133 -7.27 -14.11 8.82
CA THR A 133 -6.15 -14.79 9.50
C THR A 133 -5.65 -14.05 10.74
N GLN A 134 -6.02 -12.78 10.92
CA GLN A 134 -5.57 -11.91 12.02
C GLN A 134 -4.03 -11.79 12.12
N ILE A 135 -3.32 -11.95 11.01
CA ILE A 135 -1.87 -11.81 10.98
C ILE A 135 -1.45 -10.33 11.08
N SER A 136 -0.22 -10.09 11.53
CA SER A 136 0.34 -8.75 11.59
C SER A 136 0.59 -8.20 10.19
N ILE A 137 0.70 -6.86 10.09
CA ILE A 137 1.02 -6.21 8.81
C ILE A 137 2.41 -6.63 8.31
N LEU A 138 3.36 -6.82 9.22
CA LEU A 138 4.71 -7.27 8.87
C LEU A 138 4.72 -8.68 8.27
N ASP A 139 3.86 -9.57 8.78
CA ASP A 139 3.73 -10.93 8.23
C ASP A 139 2.96 -10.93 6.91
N LEU A 140 2.06 -9.97 6.73
CA LEU A 140 1.29 -9.80 5.49
C LEU A 140 2.20 -9.41 4.32
N PHE A 141 3.19 -8.57 4.56
CA PHE A 141 4.17 -8.10 3.59
C PHE A 141 5.57 -8.47 4.05
N PRO A 142 5.99 -9.74 3.91
CA PRO A 142 7.33 -10.13 4.30
C PRO A 142 8.37 -9.37 3.47
N LEU A 143 9.33 -8.75 4.17
CA LEU A 143 10.43 -8.09 3.49
C LEU A 143 11.28 -9.15 2.79
N PRO A 144 11.73 -8.88 1.54
CA PRO A 144 12.64 -9.80 0.90
C PRO A 144 13.92 -9.92 1.74
N CYS A 145 14.36 -11.15 1.95
CA CYS A 145 15.66 -11.40 2.59
C CYS A 145 16.78 -10.76 1.75
N LEU A 146 17.50 -9.89 2.39
CA LEU A 146 18.71 -9.33 1.79
C LEU A 146 19.83 -10.38 1.79
#